data_e92c5502c9e530b5d2c98a1f8aa84367
#
_entry.id   e92c5502c9e530b5d2c98a1f8aa84367
#
_cell.length_a   1.000
_cell.length_b   1.000
_cell.length_c   1.000
_cell.angle_alpha   90.00
_cell.angle_beta   90.00
_cell.angle_gamma   90.00
#
_symmetry.space_group_name_H-M   'P 1'
#
loop_
_entity.id
_entity.type
_entity.pdbx_description
1 polymer ?
#
loop_
_entity_poly.entity_id
_entity_poly.type
_entity_poly.pdbx_seq_one_letter_code
_entity_poly.pdbx_strand_id
1 'polypeptide(L)'
;MKKNRLKRELLRWGMLLAFPALMSSCLMEYPEMTADGELGVDPTSVTVKAKILIDLKSLAAQKTGRLARAEDEEAAYSHRIVVAAYEDRQLVQQEVIYEDLSASSRLQTEVRLRLHARRYQLVVWADYVQEGEEPFYDIDGPEGLASIIGREGYTGNTEYKDAFYSSKEIDLTGYKDEWNAEFPLEVTPERPLARYELTATDVTSFLREYPEVTKVRLTLKYDDYLPKGFNALDGITKHAFKYLQYSRTVSLPKDGATSLPLMFDYVFADSEGNTSVPVTLLVE
;
A
#
# COMPACT_ATOMS: atom_id res chain seq x y z
N MET A 1 0.57 67.68 35.14
CA MET A 1 1.25 66.50 34.50
C MET A 1 0.58 65.13 34.77
N LYS A 2 -0.38 64.93 35.66
CA LYS A 2 -1.02 63.64 35.96
C LYS A 2 -2.10 63.22 34.96
N LYS A 3 -2.80 64.14 34.27
CA LYS A 3 -3.93 63.88 33.38
C LYS A 3 -3.54 63.21 32.06
N ASN A 4 -2.32 63.38 31.58
CA ASN A 4 -1.87 62.76 30.31
C ASN A 4 -1.32 61.35 30.49
N ARG A 5 -0.92 60.91 31.69
CA ARG A 5 -0.52 59.55 31.97
C ARG A 5 -1.73 58.60 31.99
N LEU A 6 -2.83 59.03 32.58
CA LEU A 6 -4.05 58.23 32.68
C LEU A 6 -4.66 57.93 31.30
N LYS A 7 -4.63 58.92 30.36
CA LYS A 7 -5.13 58.72 29.00
C LYS A 7 -4.26 57.73 28.20
N ARG A 8 -2.92 57.74 28.42
CA ARG A 8 -2.02 56.78 27.74
C ARG A 8 -2.15 55.35 28.26
N GLU A 9 -2.40 55.17 29.54
CA GLU A 9 -2.65 53.86 30.14
C GLU A 9 -4.01 53.32 29.70
N LEU A 10 -5.06 54.10 29.67
CA LEU A 10 -6.40 53.69 29.16
C LEU A 10 -6.36 53.32 27.67
N LEU A 11 -5.56 54.02 26.86
CA LEU A 11 -5.41 53.68 25.44
C LEU A 11 -4.61 52.36 25.25
N ARG A 12 -3.64 52.10 26.12
CA ARG A 12 -2.85 50.82 26.09
C ARG A 12 -3.70 49.62 26.53
N TRP A 13 -4.53 49.78 27.56
CA TRP A 13 -5.44 48.74 28.03
C TRP A 13 -6.61 48.51 27.05
N GLY A 14 -7.12 49.55 26.40
CA GLY A 14 -8.13 49.45 25.34
C GLY A 14 -7.60 48.70 24.11
N MET A 15 -6.32 48.89 23.73
CA MET A 15 -5.68 48.18 22.61
C MET A 15 -5.36 46.73 22.93
N LEU A 16 -5.09 46.41 24.20
CA LEU A 16 -4.83 45.02 24.65
C LEU A 16 -6.09 44.17 24.76
N LEU A 17 -7.26 44.78 24.99
CA LEU A 17 -8.56 44.11 25.04
C LEU A 17 -9.24 43.97 23.67
N ALA A 18 -8.86 44.76 22.67
CA ALA A 18 -9.38 44.66 21.31
C ALA A 18 -8.68 43.55 20.46
N PHE A 19 -7.47 43.16 20.81
CA PHE A 19 -6.69 42.16 20.06
C PHE A 19 -7.24 40.71 20.16
N PRO A 20 -7.75 40.23 21.31
CA PRO A 20 -8.38 38.92 21.36
C PRO A 20 -9.76 38.84 20.70
N ALA A 21 -10.46 39.97 20.53
CA ALA A 21 -11.78 39.99 19.90
C ALA A 21 -11.70 39.90 18.36
N LEU A 22 -10.52 40.22 17.75
CA LEU A 22 -10.32 40.12 16.32
C LEU A 22 -9.81 38.73 15.88
N MET A 23 -9.31 37.92 16.84
CA MET A 23 -8.84 36.55 16.54
C MET A 23 -9.97 35.50 16.66
N SER A 24 -11.14 35.85 17.19
CA SER A 24 -12.25 34.90 17.37
C SER A 24 -13.22 34.84 16.19
N SER A 25 -13.05 35.65 15.15
CA SER A 25 -13.97 35.68 14.02
C SER A 25 -13.60 34.76 12.83
N CYS A 26 -12.51 34.02 12.92
CA CYS A 26 -12.09 33.09 11.88
C CYS A 26 -12.14 31.62 12.29
N LEU A 27 -12.76 31.26 13.40
CA LEU A 27 -12.63 29.92 13.96
C LEU A 27 -13.86 29.02 13.87
N MET A 28 -14.98 29.46 13.26
CA MET A 28 -16.13 28.57 13.10
C MET A 28 -16.96 28.91 11.86
N GLU A 29 -16.49 28.41 10.74
CA GLU A 29 -17.32 28.42 9.52
C GLU A 29 -18.33 27.25 9.49
N TYR A 30 -18.16 26.23 10.34
CA TYR A 30 -19.02 25.05 10.37
C TYR A 30 -19.41 24.68 11.80
N PRO A 31 -20.61 24.11 12.02
CA PRO A 31 -21.02 23.68 13.35
C PRO A 31 -20.06 22.55 13.84
N GLU A 32 -19.64 22.68 15.11
CA GLU A 32 -18.75 21.66 15.72
C GLU A 32 -19.38 20.27 15.76
N MET A 33 -20.70 20.19 15.73
CA MET A 33 -21.45 18.94 15.67
C MET A 33 -22.67 19.09 14.76
N THR A 34 -23.01 18.03 14.05
CA THR A 34 -24.26 17.93 13.30
C THR A 34 -25.44 17.71 14.25
N ALA A 35 -26.67 17.84 13.74
CA ALA A 35 -27.90 17.59 14.51
C ALA A 35 -27.94 16.13 15.06
N ASP A 36 -27.22 15.19 14.45
CA ASP A 36 -27.14 13.79 14.85
C ASP A 36 -25.98 13.50 15.83
N GLY A 37 -25.24 14.54 16.27
CA GLY A 37 -24.18 14.45 17.26
C GLY A 37 -22.81 14.06 16.68
N GLU A 38 -22.66 14.03 15.38
CA GLU A 38 -21.36 13.82 14.72
C GLU A 38 -20.59 15.15 14.59
N LEU A 39 -19.26 15.07 14.41
CA LEU A 39 -18.45 16.25 14.14
C LEU A 39 -18.94 16.96 12.88
N GLY A 40 -19.13 18.28 12.99
CA GLY A 40 -19.56 19.12 11.87
C GLY A 40 -18.55 19.06 10.73
N VAL A 41 -19.03 18.80 9.53
CA VAL A 41 -18.23 18.72 8.31
C VAL A 41 -18.74 19.76 7.32
N ASP A 42 -17.82 20.21 6.46
CA ASP A 42 -18.18 21.11 5.37
C ASP A 42 -19.27 20.47 4.49
N PRO A 43 -20.51 20.98 4.50
CA PRO A 43 -21.60 20.40 3.72
C PRO A 43 -21.43 20.58 2.22
N THR A 44 -20.49 21.44 1.78
CA THR A 44 -20.13 21.62 0.36
C THR A 44 -19.10 20.61 -0.11
N SER A 45 -18.54 19.79 0.80
CA SER A 45 -17.67 18.72 0.41
C SER A 45 -18.46 17.56 -0.20
N VAL A 46 -17.84 16.89 -1.16
CA VAL A 46 -18.37 15.69 -1.82
C VAL A 46 -17.87 14.47 -1.09
N THR A 47 -18.76 13.56 -0.70
CA THR A 47 -18.38 12.26 -0.16
C THR A 47 -18.12 11.28 -1.31
N VAL A 48 -16.85 10.97 -1.58
CA VAL A 48 -16.45 9.93 -2.52
C VAL A 48 -16.59 8.59 -1.83
N LYS A 49 -17.46 7.71 -2.34
CA LYS A 49 -17.66 6.34 -1.86
C LYS A 49 -16.92 5.38 -2.80
N ALA A 50 -15.69 5.05 -2.46
CA ALA A 50 -14.87 4.12 -3.25
C ALA A 50 -15.16 2.68 -2.82
N LYS A 51 -15.87 1.94 -3.68
CA LYS A 51 -16.06 0.50 -3.54
C LYS A 51 -14.90 -0.21 -4.21
N ILE A 52 -14.08 -0.89 -3.43
CA ILE A 52 -12.86 -1.54 -3.88
C ILE A 52 -13.10 -3.04 -4.00
N LEU A 53 -12.76 -3.58 -5.16
CA LEU A 53 -12.91 -5.01 -5.51
C LEU A 53 -11.55 -5.56 -5.91
N ILE A 54 -10.95 -6.44 -5.10
CA ILE A 54 -9.65 -7.05 -5.35
C ILE A 54 -9.83 -8.53 -5.66
N ASP A 55 -9.28 -8.99 -6.79
CA ASP A 55 -9.25 -10.41 -7.14
C ASP A 55 -7.97 -11.07 -6.59
N LEU A 56 -8.14 -11.86 -5.53
CA LEU A 56 -7.06 -12.57 -4.83
C LEU A 56 -6.78 -13.97 -5.38
N LYS A 57 -7.27 -14.32 -6.58
CA LYS A 57 -7.20 -15.69 -7.12
C LYS A 57 -5.82 -16.31 -7.12
N SER A 58 -4.76 -15.52 -7.29
CA SER A 58 -3.39 -16.04 -7.27
C SER A 58 -3.01 -16.65 -5.92
N LEU A 59 -3.42 -16.04 -4.79
CA LEU A 59 -3.22 -16.59 -3.46
C LEU A 59 -4.12 -17.81 -3.18
N ALA A 60 -5.37 -17.79 -3.65
CA ALA A 60 -6.29 -18.90 -3.47
C ALA A 60 -5.86 -20.17 -4.24
N ALA A 61 -5.35 -20.02 -5.46
CA ALA A 61 -4.84 -21.13 -6.26
C ALA A 61 -3.60 -21.81 -5.64
N GLN A 62 -2.80 -21.06 -4.89
CA GLN A 62 -1.58 -21.57 -4.26
C GLN A 62 -1.84 -22.32 -2.95
N LYS A 63 -2.95 -22.05 -2.25
CA LYS A 63 -3.37 -22.84 -1.07
C LYS A 63 -3.65 -24.32 -1.41
N THR A 64 -3.91 -24.64 -2.67
CA THR A 64 -4.16 -26.02 -3.11
C THR A 64 -2.87 -26.79 -3.46
N GLY A 65 -1.76 -26.09 -3.70
CA GLY A 65 -0.44 -26.65 -3.93
C GLY A 65 0.43 -26.65 -2.66
N ARG A 66 -0.10 -27.14 -1.53
CA ARG A 66 0.64 -27.22 -0.26
C ARG A 66 1.91 -28.05 -0.42
N LEU A 67 3.01 -27.38 -0.66
CA LEU A 67 4.29 -27.83 -0.15
C LEU A 67 4.28 -27.64 1.36
N ALA A 68 4.58 -28.69 2.09
CA ALA A 68 4.65 -28.69 3.54
C ALA A 68 5.39 -27.42 4.02
N ARG A 69 4.66 -26.49 4.59
CA ARG A 69 5.19 -25.35 5.30
C ARG A 69 6.05 -25.90 6.43
N ALA A 70 7.27 -25.44 6.55
CA ALA A 70 7.94 -25.47 7.84
C ALA A 70 6.97 -24.83 8.85
N GLU A 71 6.94 -25.38 10.06
CA GLU A 71 6.12 -24.96 11.19
C GLU A 71 6.51 -23.53 11.62
N ASP A 72 6.21 -22.54 10.78
CA ASP A 72 6.17 -21.16 11.20
C ASP A 72 4.78 -20.93 11.76
N GLU A 73 4.70 -20.50 13.01
CA GLU A 73 3.47 -20.00 13.66
C GLU A 73 2.70 -19.17 12.65
N GLU A 74 1.39 -19.39 12.57
CA GLU A 74 0.52 -18.66 11.65
C GLU A 74 0.58 -17.16 12.01
N ALA A 75 1.53 -16.47 11.42
CA ALA A 75 1.64 -15.03 11.59
C ALA A 75 0.33 -14.40 11.15
N ALA A 76 -0.24 -13.56 12.02
CA ALA A 76 -1.46 -12.85 11.72
C ALA A 76 -1.16 -11.78 10.67
N TYR A 77 -1.67 -11.98 9.46
CA TYR A 77 -1.63 -10.99 8.39
C TYR A 77 -3.02 -10.39 8.18
N SER A 78 -3.04 -9.12 7.82
CA SER A 78 -4.23 -8.42 7.36
C SER A 78 -3.98 -7.77 6.00
N HIS A 79 -5.05 -7.45 5.27
CA HIS A 79 -4.99 -6.58 4.11
C HIS A 79 -4.93 -5.13 4.59
N ARG A 80 -3.93 -4.37 4.15
CA ARG A 80 -3.90 -2.92 4.27
C ARG A 80 -4.41 -2.34 2.95
N ILE A 81 -5.43 -1.50 3.02
CA ILE A 81 -6.00 -0.83 1.87
C ILE A 81 -5.89 0.67 2.11
N VAL A 82 -5.26 1.36 1.19
CA VAL A 82 -5.00 2.79 1.23
C VAL A 82 -5.71 3.44 0.06
N VAL A 83 -6.52 4.45 0.33
CA VAL A 83 -7.17 5.28 -0.69
C VAL A 83 -6.72 6.70 -0.49
N ALA A 84 -6.07 7.26 -1.50
CA ALA A 84 -5.48 8.59 -1.45
C ALA A 84 -5.98 9.46 -2.61
N ALA A 85 -6.30 10.71 -2.30
CA ALA A 85 -6.66 11.72 -3.30
C ALA A 85 -5.51 12.71 -3.47
N TYR A 86 -5.14 12.95 -4.72
CA TYR A 86 -4.11 13.90 -5.12
C TYR A 86 -4.69 15.00 -5.98
N GLU A 87 -4.36 16.25 -5.66
CA GLU A 87 -4.62 17.44 -6.49
C GLU A 87 -3.27 17.97 -6.97
N ASP A 88 -3.09 18.15 -8.27
CA ASP A 88 -1.81 18.61 -8.85
C ASP A 88 -0.58 17.82 -8.34
N ARG A 89 -0.73 16.51 -8.20
CA ARG A 89 0.28 15.56 -7.68
C ARG A 89 0.62 15.73 -6.19
N GLN A 90 -0.11 16.55 -5.47
CA GLN A 90 0.04 16.70 -4.01
C GLN A 90 -1.02 15.89 -3.29
N LEU A 91 -0.61 15.15 -2.27
CA LEU A 91 -1.51 14.39 -1.42
C LEU A 91 -2.42 15.36 -0.65
N VAL A 92 -3.73 15.24 -0.85
CA VAL A 92 -4.75 16.08 -0.19
C VAL A 92 -5.38 15.33 0.97
N GLN A 93 -5.76 14.08 0.75
CA GLN A 93 -6.39 13.23 1.76
C GLN A 93 -6.01 11.78 1.53
N GLN A 94 -5.89 11.04 2.62
CA GLN A 94 -5.63 9.60 2.60
C GLN A 94 -6.42 8.93 3.72
N GLU A 95 -7.00 7.77 3.39
CA GLU A 95 -7.63 6.87 4.36
C GLU A 95 -6.94 5.51 4.27
N VAL A 96 -6.69 4.92 5.43
CA VAL A 96 -6.06 3.59 5.55
C VAL A 96 -7.00 2.71 6.36
N ILE A 97 -7.37 1.58 5.77
CA ILE A 97 -8.17 0.56 6.45
C ILE A 97 -7.45 -0.78 6.44
N TYR A 98 -7.78 -1.60 7.43
CA TYR A 98 -7.26 -2.95 7.58
C TYR A 98 -8.42 -3.94 7.57
N GLU A 99 -8.29 -4.99 6.78
CA GLU A 99 -9.27 -6.06 6.66
C GLU A 99 -8.61 -7.39 6.98
N ASP A 100 -9.30 -8.24 7.71
CA ASP A 100 -8.81 -9.58 8.03
C ASP A 100 -8.60 -10.41 6.77
N LEU A 101 -7.66 -11.34 6.79
CA LEU A 101 -7.45 -12.28 5.71
C LEU A 101 -8.69 -13.15 5.52
N SER A 102 -9.39 -12.93 4.42
CA SER A 102 -10.54 -13.74 4.04
C SER A 102 -10.12 -15.04 3.35
N ALA A 103 -10.85 -16.11 3.61
CA ALA A 103 -10.77 -17.33 2.81
C ALA A 103 -11.33 -17.15 1.37
N SER A 104 -11.99 -16.03 1.12
CA SER A 104 -12.53 -15.66 -0.20
C SER A 104 -11.42 -15.36 -1.20
N SER A 105 -11.65 -15.69 -2.45
CA SER A 105 -10.80 -15.29 -3.57
C SER A 105 -11.02 -13.82 -3.99
N ARG A 106 -11.92 -13.11 -3.33
CA ARG A 106 -12.23 -11.71 -3.58
C ARG A 106 -12.37 -10.96 -2.28
N LEU A 107 -11.72 -9.81 -2.22
CA LEU A 107 -11.88 -8.83 -1.17
C LEU A 107 -12.76 -7.69 -1.71
N GLN A 108 -13.77 -7.32 -0.94
CA GLN A 108 -14.64 -6.18 -1.25
C GLN A 108 -14.78 -5.33 -0.01
N THR A 109 -14.46 -4.05 -0.14
CA THR A 109 -14.63 -3.06 0.93
C THR A 109 -15.06 -1.71 0.37
N GLU A 110 -15.54 -0.81 1.24
CA GLU A 110 -15.91 0.56 0.89
C GLU A 110 -15.10 1.55 1.74
N VAL A 111 -14.47 2.49 1.08
CA VAL A 111 -13.74 3.59 1.72
C VAL A 111 -14.38 4.90 1.36
N ARG A 112 -14.47 5.81 2.32
CA ARG A 112 -15.11 7.13 2.14
C ARG A 112 -14.08 8.23 2.33
N LEU A 113 -13.98 9.12 1.33
CA LEU A 113 -13.19 10.33 1.39
C LEU A 113 -14.12 11.54 1.28
N ARG A 114 -13.80 12.61 1.99
CA ARG A 114 -14.50 13.89 1.84
C ARG A 114 -13.60 14.88 1.14
N LEU A 115 -13.97 15.30 -0.06
CA LEU A 115 -13.15 16.12 -0.94
C LEU A 115 -13.93 17.36 -1.37
N HIS A 116 -13.27 18.48 -1.58
CA HIS A 116 -13.90 19.63 -2.22
C HIS A 116 -14.28 19.30 -3.67
N ALA A 117 -15.22 20.06 -4.24
CA ALA A 117 -15.70 19.87 -5.61
C ALA A 117 -14.65 20.32 -6.65
N ARG A 118 -13.58 19.53 -6.83
CA ARG A 118 -12.44 19.77 -7.72
C ARG A 118 -12.09 18.50 -8.50
N ARG A 119 -10.99 18.53 -9.23
CA ARG A 119 -10.44 17.38 -9.94
C ARG A 119 -9.34 16.74 -9.10
N TYR A 120 -9.38 15.43 -9.01
CA TYR A 120 -8.39 14.66 -8.27
C TYR A 120 -7.95 13.45 -9.07
N GLN A 121 -6.76 12.99 -8.76
CA GLN A 121 -6.32 11.65 -9.07
C GLN A 121 -6.53 10.79 -7.82
N LEU A 122 -7.47 9.86 -7.89
CA LEU A 122 -7.72 8.90 -6.82
C LEU A 122 -6.84 7.68 -7.03
N VAL A 123 -6.01 7.38 -6.03
CA VAL A 123 -5.08 6.26 -6.05
C VAL A 123 -5.46 5.28 -4.96
N VAL A 124 -5.52 4.01 -5.33
CA VAL A 124 -5.74 2.90 -4.41
C VAL A 124 -4.49 2.03 -4.40
N TRP A 125 -4.03 1.68 -3.20
CA TRP A 125 -3.00 0.68 -2.95
C TRP A 125 -3.54 -0.35 -1.98
N ALA A 126 -3.26 -1.62 -2.23
CA ALA A 126 -3.59 -2.67 -1.29
C ALA A 126 -2.43 -3.67 -1.21
N ASP A 127 -2.04 -4.03 0.00
CA ASP A 127 -0.98 -4.98 0.28
C ASP A 127 -1.29 -5.80 1.54
N TYR A 128 -0.32 -6.58 1.99
CA TYR A 128 -0.41 -7.38 3.20
C TYR A 128 0.53 -6.84 4.25
N VAL A 129 0.04 -6.74 5.48
CA VAL A 129 0.84 -6.37 6.65
C VAL A 129 0.72 -7.45 7.72
N GLN A 130 1.83 -7.73 8.38
CA GLN A 130 1.90 -8.66 9.50
C GLN A 130 1.79 -7.86 10.80
N GLU A 131 0.99 -8.33 11.75
CA GLU A 131 0.85 -7.67 13.04
C GLU A 131 2.21 -7.64 13.78
N GLY A 132 2.60 -6.46 14.26
CA GLY A 132 3.85 -6.26 14.98
C GLY A 132 5.13 -6.21 14.13
N GLU A 133 5.03 -6.32 12.81
CA GLU A 133 6.15 -6.26 11.88
C GLU A 133 6.05 -5.04 10.94
N GLU A 134 7.19 -4.61 10.42
CA GLU A 134 7.20 -3.59 9.38
C GLU A 134 6.59 -4.13 8.08
N PRO A 135 5.73 -3.35 7.40
CA PRO A 135 5.15 -3.75 6.12
C PRO A 135 6.24 -3.93 5.04
N PHE A 136 5.95 -4.76 4.03
CA PHE A 136 6.87 -4.94 2.89
C PHE A 136 7.07 -3.65 2.08
N TYR A 137 6.09 -2.76 2.12
CA TYR A 137 6.09 -1.51 1.38
C TYR A 137 5.88 -0.34 2.32
N ASP A 138 6.84 0.58 2.34
CA ASP A 138 6.75 1.86 3.02
C ASP A 138 5.99 2.85 2.13
N ILE A 139 4.94 3.45 2.69
CA ILE A 139 4.05 4.43 2.07
C ILE A 139 3.96 5.72 2.90
N ASP A 140 4.71 5.81 4.01
CA ASP A 140 4.57 6.88 5.01
C ASP A 140 5.40 8.13 4.65
N GLY A 141 6.08 8.10 3.52
CA GLY A 141 6.82 9.27 3.01
C GLY A 141 5.89 10.44 2.65
N PRO A 142 6.45 11.66 2.51
CA PRO A 142 5.66 12.88 2.22
C PRO A 142 4.92 12.84 0.87
N GLU A 143 5.34 12.00 -0.04
CA GLU A 143 4.71 11.77 -1.34
C GLU A 143 3.62 10.68 -1.29
N GLY A 144 3.49 9.96 -0.15
CA GLY A 144 2.55 8.88 0.02
C GLY A 144 2.68 7.83 -1.08
N LEU A 145 1.57 7.48 -1.72
CA LEU A 145 1.54 6.46 -2.79
C LEU A 145 2.29 6.86 -4.08
N ALA A 146 2.74 8.12 -4.21
CA ALA A 146 3.61 8.53 -5.33
C ALA A 146 5.06 8.03 -5.18
N SER A 147 5.44 7.55 -3.99
CA SER A 147 6.79 7.07 -3.70
C SER A 147 6.77 5.88 -2.74
N ILE A 148 6.22 4.78 -3.19
CA ILE A 148 6.21 3.50 -2.47
C ILE A 148 7.60 2.89 -2.56
N ILE A 149 8.17 2.47 -1.42
CA ILE A 149 9.52 1.89 -1.34
C ILE A 149 9.45 0.55 -0.62
N GLY A 150 10.06 -0.49 -1.20
CA GLY A 150 10.21 -1.77 -0.52
C GLY A 150 11.11 -1.63 0.72
N ARG A 151 10.76 -2.34 1.81
CA ARG A 151 11.48 -2.29 3.10
C ARG A 151 12.99 -2.58 2.94
N GLU A 152 13.79 -2.17 3.92
CA GLU A 152 15.21 -2.54 4.00
C GLU A 152 15.36 -4.07 4.10
N GLY A 153 16.46 -4.58 3.54
CA GLY A 153 16.61 -6.01 3.27
C GLY A 153 15.80 -6.47 2.05
N TYR A 154 16.04 -7.67 1.58
CA TYR A 154 15.29 -8.24 0.46
C TYR A 154 14.77 -9.63 0.84
N THR A 155 13.48 -9.82 0.70
CA THR A 155 12.79 -11.05 1.04
C THR A 155 12.05 -11.58 -0.18
N GLY A 156 12.22 -12.85 -0.48
CA GLY A 156 11.43 -13.61 -1.45
C GLY A 156 10.71 -14.77 -0.77
N ASN A 157 10.10 -15.66 -1.54
CA ASN A 157 9.35 -16.83 -1.09
C ASN A 157 8.22 -16.53 -0.10
N THR A 158 7.59 -15.38 -0.22
CA THR A 158 6.40 -15.04 0.56
C THR A 158 5.29 -14.53 -0.33
N GLU A 159 4.10 -15.07 -0.16
CA GLU A 159 2.89 -14.63 -0.86
C GLU A 159 2.40 -13.27 -0.35
N TYR A 160 2.80 -12.87 0.83
CA TYR A 160 2.42 -11.60 1.44
C TYR A 160 3.16 -10.38 0.86
N LYS A 161 4.07 -10.61 -0.09
CA LYS A 161 4.70 -9.53 -0.89
C LYS A 161 3.84 -9.11 -2.09
N ASP A 162 2.72 -9.77 -2.35
CA ASP A 162 1.77 -9.38 -3.38
C ASP A 162 1.12 -8.03 -3.06
N ALA A 163 0.84 -7.23 -4.07
CA ALA A 163 0.22 -5.92 -3.91
C ALA A 163 -0.65 -5.58 -5.13
N PHE A 164 -1.53 -4.60 -4.94
CA PHE A 164 -2.48 -4.16 -5.97
C PHE A 164 -2.55 -2.64 -5.98
N TYR A 165 -2.74 -2.04 -7.13
CA TYR A 165 -2.93 -0.61 -7.25
C TYR A 165 -3.96 -0.25 -8.33
N SER A 166 -4.50 0.94 -8.20
CA SER A 166 -5.29 1.59 -9.25
C SER A 166 -5.10 3.09 -9.15
N SER A 167 -5.09 3.76 -10.28
CA SER A 167 -5.06 5.23 -10.35
C SER A 167 -6.14 5.68 -11.33
N LYS A 168 -7.03 6.57 -10.88
CA LYS A 168 -8.15 7.10 -11.67
C LYS A 168 -8.30 8.59 -11.47
N GLU A 169 -8.49 9.32 -12.55
CA GLU A 169 -8.95 10.71 -12.47
C GLU A 169 -10.44 10.76 -12.15
N ILE A 170 -10.81 11.63 -11.22
CA ILE A 170 -12.19 11.94 -10.85
C ILE A 170 -12.42 13.44 -10.97
N ASP A 171 -13.56 13.83 -11.52
CA ASP A 171 -13.98 15.22 -11.65
C ASP A 171 -15.22 15.47 -10.78
N LEU A 172 -15.04 16.18 -9.69
CA LEU A 172 -16.10 16.53 -8.76
C LEU A 172 -16.63 17.94 -8.97
N THR A 173 -16.15 18.67 -9.99
CA THR A 173 -16.52 20.07 -10.22
C THR A 173 -18.01 20.29 -10.47
N GLY A 174 -18.71 19.26 -10.96
CA GLY A 174 -20.17 19.29 -11.16
C GLY A 174 -20.98 19.40 -9.85
N TYR A 175 -20.39 19.06 -8.72
CA TYR A 175 -21.05 19.06 -7.39
C TYR A 175 -20.84 20.36 -6.61
N LYS A 176 -20.27 21.39 -7.22
CA LYS A 176 -19.87 22.62 -6.54
C LYS A 176 -20.98 23.31 -5.74
N ASP A 177 -22.22 23.22 -6.21
CA ASP A 177 -23.39 23.86 -5.62
C ASP A 177 -24.33 22.84 -4.93
N GLU A 178 -23.87 21.60 -4.77
CA GLU A 178 -24.63 20.53 -4.15
C GLU A 178 -24.18 20.31 -2.70
N TRP A 179 -25.14 20.26 -1.79
CA TRP A 179 -24.88 19.99 -0.38
C TRP A 179 -24.95 18.49 -0.10
N ASN A 180 -23.98 18.00 0.67
CA ASN A 180 -23.87 16.57 1.01
C ASN A 180 -23.88 15.64 -0.22
N ALA A 181 -23.27 16.09 -1.31
CA ALA A 181 -23.17 15.29 -2.52
C ALA A 181 -22.41 13.98 -2.28
N GLU A 182 -22.83 12.93 -2.95
CA GLU A 182 -22.17 11.63 -2.93
C GLU A 182 -21.70 11.26 -4.33
N PHE A 183 -20.45 10.78 -4.42
CA PHE A 183 -19.86 10.29 -5.67
C PHE A 183 -19.51 8.81 -5.51
N PRO A 184 -20.36 7.90 -6.01
CA PRO A 184 -20.05 6.47 -5.99
C PRO A 184 -19.00 6.14 -7.06
N LEU A 185 -17.98 5.39 -6.66
CA LEU A 185 -16.91 4.95 -7.55
C LEU A 185 -16.59 3.48 -7.30
N GLU A 186 -16.58 2.67 -8.35
CA GLU A 186 -16.06 1.31 -8.27
C GLU A 186 -14.62 1.26 -8.79
N VAL A 187 -13.76 0.63 -8.01
CA VAL A 187 -12.32 0.50 -8.30
C VAL A 187 -11.94 -0.96 -8.23
N THR A 188 -11.29 -1.44 -9.28
CA THR A 188 -10.71 -2.79 -9.36
C THR A 188 -9.20 -2.65 -9.50
N PRO A 189 -8.43 -2.74 -8.40
CA PRO A 189 -6.99 -2.65 -8.46
C PRO A 189 -6.36 -3.86 -9.18
N GLU A 190 -5.25 -3.60 -9.87
CA GLU A 190 -4.46 -4.58 -10.60
C GLU A 190 -3.09 -4.76 -9.97
N ARG A 191 -2.39 -5.86 -10.29
CA ARG A 191 -1.04 -6.11 -9.77
C ARG A 191 0.01 -5.30 -10.50
N PRO A 192 0.83 -4.49 -9.78
CA PRO A 192 2.03 -3.88 -10.35
C PRO A 192 3.24 -4.84 -10.35
N LEU A 193 3.04 -6.06 -9.90
CA LEU A 193 4.07 -7.06 -9.67
C LEU A 193 3.92 -8.24 -10.63
N ALA A 194 5.04 -8.71 -11.16
CA ALA A 194 5.13 -10.01 -11.81
C ALA A 194 5.56 -11.06 -10.77
N ARG A 195 4.93 -12.24 -10.79
CA ARG A 195 5.36 -13.41 -10.00
C ARG A 195 6.07 -14.40 -10.89
N TYR A 196 7.24 -14.83 -10.46
CA TYR A 196 7.92 -15.96 -11.09
C TYR A 196 8.19 -17.07 -10.09
N GLU A 197 8.40 -18.29 -10.58
CA GLU A 197 8.73 -19.45 -9.77
C GLU A 197 9.81 -20.29 -10.47
N LEU A 198 10.79 -20.70 -9.71
CA LEU A 198 11.83 -21.64 -10.15
C LEU A 198 11.46 -23.03 -9.67
N THR A 199 11.39 -23.98 -10.60
CA THR A 199 11.04 -25.38 -10.33
C THR A 199 12.12 -26.29 -10.87
N ALA A 200 12.67 -27.17 -10.01
CA ALA A 200 13.52 -28.26 -10.46
C ALA A 200 12.67 -29.36 -11.10
N THR A 201 13.07 -29.87 -12.26
CA THR A 201 12.35 -30.91 -12.99
C THR A 201 13.15 -32.23 -13.10
N ASP A 202 14.36 -32.27 -12.53
CA ASP A 202 15.31 -33.41 -12.55
C ASP A 202 15.52 -34.02 -11.16
N VAL A 203 14.58 -33.77 -10.22
CA VAL A 203 14.69 -34.18 -8.81
C VAL A 203 14.99 -35.67 -8.66
N THR A 204 14.34 -36.53 -9.44
CA THR A 204 14.58 -37.98 -9.41
C THR A 204 16.01 -38.34 -9.76
N SER A 205 16.62 -37.69 -10.75
CA SER A 205 18.01 -37.93 -11.18
C SER A 205 18.99 -37.43 -10.12
N PHE A 206 18.73 -36.26 -9.55
CA PHE A 206 19.52 -35.71 -8.46
C PHE A 206 19.53 -36.62 -7.23
N LEU A 207 18.37 -37.08 -6.77
CA LEU A 207 18.26 -37.97 -5.60
C LEU A 207 18.90 -39.38 -5.84
N ARG A 208 18.99 -39.82 -7.08
CA ARG A 208 19.69 -41.06 -7.41
C ARG A 208 21.21 -40.89 -7.30
N GLU A 209 21.74 -39.75 -7.68
CA GLU A 209 23.16 -39.42 -7.61
C GLU A 209 23.59 -39.04 -6.18
N TYR A 210 22.73 -38.37 -5.45
CA TYR A 210 23.01 -37.88 -4.09
C TYR A 210 21.91 -38.34 -3.09
N PRO A 211 21.83 -39.66 -2.81
CA PRO A 211 20.74 -40.22 -2.00
C PRO A 211 20.77 -39.79 -0.51
N GLU A 212 21.92 -39.32 -0.02
CA GLU A 212 22.09 -38.84 1.37
C GLU A 212 21.67 -37.41 1.57
N VAL A 213 21.50 -36.63 0.48
CA VAL A 213 21.09 -35.22 0.58
C VAL A 213 19.59 -35.10 0.86
N THR A 214 19.26 -34.52 1.98
CA THR A 214 17.85 -34.31 2.42
C THR A 214 17.38 -32.88 2.34
N LYS A 215 18.33 -31.94 2.27
CA LYS A 215 18.04 -30.50 2.18
C LYS A 215 19.07 -29.81 1.33
N VAL A 216 18.69 -28.77 0.64
CA VAL A 216 19.58 -27.87 -0.10
C VAL A 216 19.30 -26.43 0.31
N ARG A 217 20.37 -25.65 0.47
CA ARG A 217 20.25 -24.21 0.65
C ARG A 217 20.37 -23.56 -0.72
N LEU A 218 19.39 -22.73 -1.04
CA LEU A 218 19.32 -21.99 -2.29
C LEU A 218 19.51 -20.52 -2.01
N THR A 219 20.33 -19.85 -2.81
CA THR A 219 20.47 -18.39 -2.78
C THR A 219 20.26 -17.87 -4.19
N LEU A 220 19.22 -17.05 -4.36
CA LEU A 220 18.95 -16.33 -5.60
C LEU A 220 19.54 -14.93 -5.52
N LYS A 221 20.32 -14.57 -6.54
CA LYS A 221 20.90 -13.23 -6.70
C LYS A 221 20.37 -12.61 -7.98
N TYR A 222 19.97 -11.34 -7.88
CA TYR A 222 19.67 -10.52 -9.05
C TYR A 222 20.96 -9.82 -9.49
N ASP A 223 21.39 -10.12 -10.71
CA ASP A 223 22.71 -9.71 -11.20
C ASP A 223 22.73 -8.28 -11.77
N ASP A 224 21.56 -7.66 -11.91
CA ASP A 224 21.41 -6.28 -12.36
C ASP A 224 20.43 -5.49 -11.49
N TYR A 225 20.12 -4.27 -11.91
CA TYR A 225 19.16 -3.41 -11.21
C TYR A 225 17.75 -4.00 -11.22
N LEU A 226 17.18 -4.16 -10.03
CA LEU A 226 15.81 -4.59 -9.83
C LEU A 226 15.01 -3.45 -9.19
N PRO A 227 13.86 -3.06 -9.75
CA PRO A 227 12.97 -2.10 -9.11
C PRO A 227 12.49 -2.60 -7.75
N LYS A 228 12.63 -1.76 -6.73
CA LYS A 228 12.22 -2.05 -5.35
C LYS A 228 11.19 -1.03 -4.85
N GLY A 229 10.68 -0.19 -5.71
CA GLY A 229 9.68 0.81 -5.44
C GLY A 229 8.75 1.05 -6.61
N PHE A 230 7.68 1.79 -6.35
CA PHE A 230 6.62 2.04 -7.29
C PHE A 230 6.00 3.43 -7.07
N ASN A 231 5.63 4.10 -8.14
CA ASN A 231 4.80 5.30 -8.11
C ASN A 231 3.40 4.92 -8.58
N ALA A 232 2.47 4.84 -7.64
CA ALA A 232 1.11 4.42 -7.94
C ALA A 232 0.26 5.51 -8.62
N LEU A 233 0.71 6.79 -8.65
CA LEU A 233 0.06 7.83 -9.45
C LEU A 233 0.28 7.57 -10.94
N ASP A 234 1.53 7.31 -11.30
CA ASP A 234 1.96 7.19 -12.70
C ASP A 234 1.95 5.73 -13.20
N GLY A 235 1.82 4.75 -12.30
CA GLY A 235 1.88 3.33 -12.63
C GLY A 235 3.27 2.86 -13.08
N ILE A 236 4.34 3.50 -12.58
CA ILE A 236 5.71 3.22 -13.00
C ILE A 236 6.59 2.72 -11.86
N THR A 237 7.56 1.89 -12.20
CA THR A 237 8.56 1.41 -11.24
C THR A 237 9.54 2.50 -10.84
N LYS A 238 10.02 2.46 -9.60
CA LYS A 238 11.01 3.39 -9.02
C LYS A 238 12.05 2.64 -8.18
N HIS A 239 13.12 3.35 -7.82
CA HIS A 239 14.11 2.91 -6.83
C HIS A 239 14.72 1.54 -7.15
N ALA A 240 15.43 1.46 -8.27
CA ALA A 240 16.13 0.23 -8.66
C ALA A 240 17.44 0.05 -7.88
N PHE A 241 17.69 -1.16 -7.39
CA PHE A 241 18.85 -1.53 -6.59
C PHE A 241 19.60 -2.70 -7.22
N LYS A 242 20.91 -2.72 -7.04
CA LYS A 242 21.79 -3.86 -7.37
C LYS A 242 22.04 -4.76 -6.17
N TYR A 243 22.50 -5.96 -6.47
CA TYR A 243 22.97 -6.95 -5.48
C TYR A 243 21.87 -7.45 -4.52
N LEU A 244 20.62 -7.38 -4.95
CA LEU A 244 19.52 -7.97 -4.18
C LEU A 244 19.63 -9.48 -4.22
N GLN A 245 19.44 -10.12 -3.07
CA GLN A 245 19.46 -11.58 -2.95
C GLN A 245 18.61 -12.03 -1.77
N TYR A 246 18.17 -13.27 -1.84
CA TYR A 246 17.51 -13.94 -0.73
C TYR A 246 17.82 -15.43 -0.75
N SER A 247 17.73 -16.09 0.40
CA SER A 247 18.05 -17.50 0.54
C SER A 247 16.87 -18.26 1.15
N ARG A 248 16.79 -19.55 0.80
CA ARG A 248 15.83 -20.49 1.36
C ARG A 248 16.48 -21.86 1.49
N THR A 249 16.12 -22.61 2.54
CA THR A 249 16.42 -24.04 2.64
C THR A 249 15.19 -24.83 2.21
N VAL A 250 15.38 -25.74 1.28
CA VAL A 250 14.34 -26.60 0.72
C VAL A 250 14.62 -28.04 1.14
N SER A 251 13.61 -28.71 1.71
CA SER A 251 13.68 -30.15 1.97
C SER A 251 13.42 -30.93 0.70
N LEU A 252 14.25 -31.89 0.40
CA LEU A 252 14.09 -32.76 -0.76
C LEU A 252 13.03 -33.84 -0.46
N PRO A 253 12.18 -34.19 -1.44
CA PRO A 253 11.18 -35.23 -1.26
C PRO A 253 11.83 -36.59 -1.11
N LYS A 254 11.28 -37.45 -0.24
CA LYS A 254 11.79 -38.81 -0.01
C LYS A 254 11.31 -39.80 -1.07
N ASP A 255 10.19 -39.50 -1.72
CA ASP A 255 9.48 -40.44 -2.60
C ASP A 255 9.23 -39.83 -3.97
N GLY A 256 9.88 -40.34 -4.99
CA GLY A 256 9.49 -40.33 -6.40
C GLY A 256 9.01 -39.01 -7.05
N ALA A 257 9.16 -37.87 -6.39
CA ALA A 257 8.76 -36.58 -6.98
C ALA A 257 9.66 -36.29 -8.20
N THR A 258 9.04 -35.95 -9.31
CA THR A 258 9.75 -35.60 -10.55
C THR A 258 10.06 -34.11 -10.63
N SER A 259 9.35 -33.28 -9.87
CA SER A 259 9.54 -31.84 -9.83
C SER A 259 9.43 -31.29 -8.41
N LEU A 260 10.11 -30.18 -8.14
CA LEU A 260 10.12 -29.51 -6.85
C LEU A 260 10.16 -28.00 -7.06
N PRO A 261 9.16 -27.23 -6.58
CA PRO A 261 9.26 -25.79 -6.51
C PRO A 261 10.38 -25.37 -5.57
N LEU A 262 11.32 -24.60 -6.07
CA LEU A 262 12.52 -24.19 -5.33
C LEU A 262 12.34 -22.84 -4.66
N MET A 263 12.06 -21.83 -5.46
CA MET A 263 11.99 -20.43 -5.04
C MET A 263 10.98 -19.69 -5.91
N PHE A 264 10.38 -18.65 -5.34
CA PHE A 264 9.53 -17.71 -6.08
C PHE A 264 9.68 -16.29 -5.53
N ASP A 265 9.31 -15.32 -6.33
CA ASP A 265 9.27 -13.93 -5.87
C ASP A 265 8.25 -13.10 -6.63
N TYR A 266 7.89 -11.96 -6.02
CA TYR A 266 7.13 -10.88 -6.61
C TYR A 266 8.08 -9.71 -6.87
N VAL A 267 8.14 -9.25 -8.10
CA VAL A 267 9.00 -8.14 -8.53
C VAL A 267 8.17 -7.09 -9.24
N PHE A 268 8.45 -5.82 -9.00
CA PHE A 268 7.80 -4.76 -9.74
C PHE A 268 8.13 -4.90 -11.24
N ALA A 269 7.09 -4.92 -12.04
CA ALA A 269 7.19 -5.06 -13.47
C ALA A 269 6.79 -3.74 -14.16
N ASP A 270 7.50 -3.41 -15.23
CA ASP A 270 7.10 -2.34 -16.12
C ASP A 270 5.87 -2.78 -16.94
N SER A 271 4.92 -1.88 -17.13
CA SER A 271 3.73 -2.13 -17.96
C SER A 271 4.07 -2.50 -19.40
N GLU A 272 5.24 -2.09 -19.88
CA GLU A 272 5.73 -2.41 -21.23
C GLU A 272 6.40 -3.79 -21.34
N GLY A 273 6.63 -4.48 -20.20
CA GLY A 273 7.10 -5.87 -20.16
C GLY A 273 8.50 -6.13 -20.69
N ASN A 274 9.30 -5.09 -20.91
CA ASN A 274 10.61 -5.18 -21.58
C ASN A 274 11.80 -5.34 -20.63
N THR A 275 11.58 -5.42 -19.31
CA THR A 275 12.67 -5.50 -18.33
C THR A 275 13.07 -6.96 -18.14
N SER A 276 14.27 -7.32 -18.57
CA SER A 276 14.89 -8.61 -18.29
C SER A 276 15.97 -8.41 -17.23
N VAL A 277 15.82 -9.07 -16.08
CA VAL A 277 16.82 -9.06 -15.02
C VAL A 277 17.45 -10.44 -14.93
N PRO A 278 18.77 -10.57 -15.23
CA PRO A 278 19.50 -11.82 -15.06
C PRO A 278 19.53 -12.24 -13.59
N VAL A 279 19.42 -13.54 -13.35
CA VAL A 279 19.50 -14.11 -12.00
C VAL A 279 20.52 -15.23 -11.94
N THR A 280 21.23 -15.33 -10.83
CA THR A 280 22.13 -16.46 -10.50
C THR A 280 21.52 -17.24 -9.33
N LEU A 281 21.34 -18.54 -9.52
CA LEU A 281 20.95 -19.48 -8.48
C LEU A 281 22.17 -20.25 -7.97
N LEU A 282 22.47 -20.08 -6.68
CA LEU A 282 23.48 -20.88 -5.96
C LEU A 282 22.78 -22.00 -5.21
N VAL A 283 23.34 -23.21 -5.29
CA VAL A 283 22.84 -24.42 -4.61
C VAL A 283 23.96 -24.95 -3.73
N GLU A 284 23.70 -25.11 -2.42
CA GLU A 284 24.65 -25.54 -1.40
C GLU A 284 24.09 -26.70 -0.56
#